data_93d775f9703fad3d437fd1c3ce554aeb
#
_entry.id   93d775f9703fad3d437fd1c3ce554aeb
#
_cell.length_a   1.000
_cell.length_b   1.000
_cell.length_c   1.000
_cell.angle_alpha   90.00
_cell.angle_beta   90.00
_cell.angle_gamma   90.00
#
_symmetry.space_group_name_H-M   'P 1'
#
loop_
_entity.id
_entity.type
_entity.pdbx_description
1 polymer ?
#
loop_
_entity_poly.entity_id
_entity_poly.type
_entity_poly.pdbx_seq_one_letter_code
_entity_poly.pdbx_strand_id
1 'polypeptide(L)'
;MDYSKTKVYYDGSHYIGIPQPIKKLKKKKIVKKVEDDKKQEFEKVYKENLNKTKKEKKEILENELSKSFESEKQAKEYVERNLERKKRNSIIRRTRLARKVNLQDWNYFCTFTYDDNKLNKKK
;
A
#
# COMPACT_ATOMS: atom_id res chain seq x y z
N MET A 1 12.48 7.59 30.34
CA MET A 1 11.68 7.02 29.24
C MET A 1 12.06 5.56 29.06
N ASP A 2 11.14 4.66 29.34
CA ASP A 2 11.41 3.23 29.15
C ASP A 2 11.21 2.85 27.68
N TYR A 3 12.28 2.69 26.96
CA TYR A 3 12.28 2.12 25.61
C TYR A 3 12.20 0.59 25.67
N SER A 4 11.12 0.06 26.21
CA SER A 4 11.05 -1.35 26.55
C SER A 4 11.02 -2.32 25.36
N LYS A 5 10.72 -1.86 24.12
CA LYS A 5 10.70 -2.72 22.94
C LYS A 5 10.99 -1.92 21.66
N THR A 6 12.24 -1.83 21.31
CA THR A 6 12.68 -1.30 20.02
C THR A 6 13.17 -2.44 19.13
N LYS A 7 12.61 -2.57 17.92
CA LYS A 7 13.17 -3.47 16.91
C LYS A 7 14.27 -2.73 16.16
N VAL A 8 15.47 -3.28 16.23
CA VAL A 8 16.62 -2.76 15.51
C VAL A 8 16.85 -3.58 14.24
N TYR A 9 16.98 -2.91 13.13
CA TYR A 9 17.32 -3.48 11.84
C TYR A 9 18.67 -2.93 11.38
N TYR A 10 19.47 -3.77 10.78
CA TYR A 10 20.69 -3.37 10.11
C TYR A 10 20.48 -3.49 8.60
N ASP A 11 20.84 -2.46 7.83
CA ASP A 11 20.64 -2.42 6.36
C ASP A 11 21.95 -2.58 5.55
N GLY A 12 23.02 -2.98 6.22
CA GLY A 12 24.36 -3.09 5.63
C GLY A 12 25.21 -1.84 5.84
N SER A 13 24.62 -0.69 6.09
CA SER A 13 25.32 0.59 6.33
C SER A 13 24.87 1.29 7.60
N HIS A 14 23.59 1.15 7.98
CA HIS A 14 22.98 1.88 9.10
C HIS A 14 22.15 0.97 9.99
N TYR A 15 22.05 1.35 11.26
CA TYR A 15 21.10 0.76 12.20
C TYR A 15 19.82 1.58 12.23
N ILE A 16 18.67 0.93 12.02
CA ILE A 16 17.36 1.57 12.05
C ILE A 16 16.60 1.04 13.26
N GLY A 17 16.40 1.90 14.26
CA GLY A 17 15.59 1.60 15.44
C GLY A 17 14.13 2.01 15.22
N ILE A 18 13.20 1.04 15.36
CA ILE A 18 11.75 1.31 15.28
C ILE A 18 11.14 1.03 16.65
N PRO A 19 10.73 2.05 17.41
CA PRO A 19 10.07 1.86 18.68
C PRO A 19 8.73 1.14 18.47
N GLN A 20 8.46 0.14 19.28
CA GLN A 20 7.20 -0.60 19.25
C GLN A 20 6.22 0.03 20.25
N PRO A 21 4.93 0.18 19.90
CA PRO A 21 3.95 0.67 20.84
C PRO A 21 3.79 -0.30 22.01
N ILE A 22 3.79 0.22 23.22
CA ILE A 22 3.70 -0.56 24.48
C ILE A 22 2.34 -1.28 24.59
N LYS A 23 1.29 -0.68 24.04
CA LYS A 23 -0.05 -1.28 24.03
C LYS A 23 -0.40 -1.71 22.60
N LYS A 24 -0.64 -3.02 22.42
CA LYS A 24 -1.33 -3.49 21.21
C LYS A 24 -2.73 -2.86 21.23
N LEU A 25 -2.99 -1.94 20.31
CA LEU A 25 -4.34 -1.45 20.07
C LEU A 25 -5.23 -2.66 19.81
N LYS A 26 -6.21 -2.89 20.69
CA LYS A 26 -7.21 -3.93 20.47
C LYS A 26 -7.85 -3.62 19.12
N LYS A 27 -7.65 -4.51 18.15
CA LYS A 27 -8.35 -4.41 16.86
C LYS A 27 -9.83 -4.43 17.17
N LYS A 28 -10.51 -3.29 17.01
CA LYS A 28 -11.97 -3.27 17.05
C LYS A 28 -12.43 -4.25 15.99
N LYS A 29 -13.26 -5.23 16.36
CA LYS A 29 -13.94 -6.11 15.40
C LYS A 29 -14.95 -5.23 14.65
N ILE A 30 -14.51 -4.65 13.55
CA ILE A 30 -15.35 -3.83 12.68
C ILE A 30 -16.17 -4.79 11.82
N VAL A 31 -17.43 -4.45 11.63
CA VAL A 31 -18.40 -5.17 10.81
C VAL A 31 -17.83 -5.32 9.40
N LYS A 32 -17.29 -6.51 9.10
CA LYS A 32 -16.40 -6.75 7.96
C LYS A 32 -17.09 -6.70 6.58
N LYS A 33 -18.40 -6.94 6.47
CA LYS A 33 -19.07 -7.14 5.17
C LYS A 33 -19.20 -5.87 4.34
N VAL A 34 -19.69 -4.79 4.91
CA VAL A 34 -19.95 -3.53 4.17
C VAL A 34 -18.66 -2.81 3.76
N GLU A 35 -17.60 -2.93 4.57
CA GLU A 35 -16.29 -2.38 4.22
C GLU A 35 -15.57 -3.16 3.11
N ASP A 36 -15.86 -4.46 2.96
CA ASP A 36 -15.22 -5.28 1.94
C ASP A 36 -15.72 -4.92 0.53
N ASP A 37 -17.01 -4.62 0.36
CA ASP A 37 -17.59 -4.22 -0.94
C ASP A 37 -17.03 -2.87 -1.41
N LYS A 38 -17.05 -1.85 -0.56
CA LYS A 38 -16.46 -0.53 -0.85
C LYS A 38 -14.96 -0.60 -1.14
N LYS A 39 -14.27 -1.51 -0.46
CA LYS A 39 -12.85 -1.74 -0.69
C LYS A 39 -12.59 -2.42 -2.03
N GLN A 40 -13.41 -3.38 -2.42
CA GLN A 40 -13.30 -4.04 -3.73
C GLN A 40 -13.57 -3.04 -4.86
N GLU A 41 -14.60 -2.21 -4.72
CA GLU A 41 -14.93 -1.14 -5.67
C GLU A 41 -13.76 -0.16 -5.81
N PHE A 42 -13.21 0.33 -4.69
CA PHE A 42 -12.02 1.19 -4.69
C PHE A 42 -10.83 0.53 -5.41
N GLU A 43 -10.53 -0.75 -5.11
CA GLU A 43 -9.41 -1.45 -5.73
C GLU A 43 -9.61 -1.67 -7.24
N LYS A 44 -10.84 -1.92 -7.67
CA LYS A 44 -11.20 -2.07 -9.08
C LYS A 44 -10.95 -0.77 -9.84
N VAL A 45 -11.58 0.32 -9.41
CA VAL A 45 -11.43 1.65 -10.03
C VAL A 45 -9.97 2.12 -10.00
N TYR A 46 -9.26 1.86 -8.90
CA TYR A 46 -7.84 2.21 -8.79
C TYR A 46 -6.97 1.44 -9.81
N LYS A 47 -7.22 0.14 -10.02
CA LYS A 47 -6.48 -0.69 -10.99
C LYS A 47 -6.74 -0.26 -12.44
N GLU A 48 -7.99 0.04 -12.77
CA GLU A 48 -8.38 0.50 -14.12
C GLU A 48 -7.70 1.83 -14.50
N ASN A 49 -7.39 2.66 -13.51
CA ASN A 49 -6.81 3.97 -13.72
C ASN A 49 -5.31 4.07 -13.33
N LEU A 50 -4.56 2.96 -13.34
CA LEU A 50 -3.16 2.94 -12.94
C LEU A 50 -2.26 3.90 -13.74
N ASN A 51 -2.55 4.07 -15.02
CA ASN A 51 -1.73 4.87 -15.95
C ASN A 51 -2.01 6.38 -15.89
N LYS A 52 -3.03 6.80 -15.12
CA LYS A 52 -3.40 8.22 -14.98
C LYS A 52 -2.55 8.92 -13.94
N THR A 53 -2.52 10.24 -13.99
CA THR A 53 -1.83 11.08 -13.02
C THR A 53 -2.45 10.95 -11.62
N LYS A 54 -1.71 11.36 -10.57
CA LYS A 54 -2.22 11.29 -9.19
C LYS A 54 -3.47 12.13 -8.97
N LYS A 55 -3.56 13.29 -9.63
CA LYS A 55 -4.71 14.20 -9.52
C LYS A 55 -5.94 13.57 -10.18
N GLU A 56 -5.82 13.16 -11.43
CA GLU A 56 -6.90 12.51 -12.18
C GLU A 56 -7.43 11.24 -11.48
N LYS A 57 -6.52 10.41 -10.94
CA LYS A 57 -6.92 9.23 -10.15
C LYS A 57 -7.76 9.61 -8.94
N LYS A 58 -7.35 10.66 -8.23
CA LYS A 58 -8.07 11.11 -7.04
C LYS A 58 -9.45 11.58 -7.42
N GLU A 59 -9.58 12.40 -8.44
CA GLU A 59 -10.87 12.92 -8.94
C GLU A 59 -11.81 11.80 -9.42
N ILE A 60 -11.29 10.83 -10.18
CA ILE A 60 -12.08 9.69 -10.65
C ILE A 60 -12.57 8.84 -9.47
N LEU A 61 -11.69 8.55 -8.51
CA LEU A 61 -12.04 7.78 -7.33
C LEU A 61 -13.07 8.50 -6.45
N GLU A 62 -12.96 9.81 -6.30
CA GLU A 62 -13.93 10.63 -5.57
C GLU A 62 -15.30 10.60 -6.28
N ASN A 63 -15.33 10.76 -7.60
CA ASN A 63 -16.57 10.76 -8.38
C ASN A 63 -17.26 9.40 -8.38
N GLU A 64 -16.53 8.30 -8.60
CA GLU A 64 -17.11 6.95 -8.63
C GLU A 64 -17.59 6.53 -7.23
N LEU A 65 -16.78 6.73 -6.21
CA LEU A 65 -17.15 6.33 -4.85
C LEU A 65 -18.18 7.23 -4.19
N SER A 66 -18.36 8.48 -4.66
CA SER A 66 -19.43 9.35 -4.14
C SER A 66 -20.81 8.74 -4.32
N LYS A 67 -21.00 7.89 -5.34
CA LYS A 67 -22.25 7.16 -5.59
C LYS A 67 -22.55 6.10 -4.52
N SER A 68 -21.52 5.58 -3.87
CA SER A 68 -21.62 4.50 -2.86
C SER A 68 -21.65 5.02 -1.42
N PHE A 69 -21.52 6.34 -1.22
CA PHE A 69 -21.53 6.98 0.09
C PHE A 69 -22.70 7.94 0.23
N GLU A 70 -23.23 8.07 1.43
CA GLU A 70 -24.32 9.00 1.74
C GLU A 70 -23.89 10.48 1.66
N SER A 71 -22.60 10.76 1.86
CA SER A 71 -22.05 12.11 1.83
C SER A 71 -20.75 12.15 1.00
N GLU A 72 -20.67 13.13 0.12
CA GLU A 72 -19.49 13.41 -0.68
C GLU A 72 -18.23 13.63 0.17
N LYS A 73 -18.39 14.25 1.35
CA LYS A 73 -17.29 14.46 2.30
C LYS A 73 -16.72 13.13 2.82
N GLN A 74 -17.59 12.16 3.14
CA GLN A 74 -17.16 10.83 3.58
C GLN A 74 -16.44 10.07 2.46
N ALA A 75 -16.90 10.20 1.22
CA ALA A 75 -16.25 9.60 0.06
C ALA A 75 -14.82 10.17 -0.13
N LYS A 76 -14.67 11.48 -0.09
CA LYS A 76 -13.36 12.16 -0.19
C LYS A 76 -12.39 11.71 0.91
N GLU A 77 -12.84 11.69 2.16
CA GLU A 77 -12.03 11.24 3.29
C GLU A 77 -11.62 9.76 3.15
N TYR A 78 -12.54 8.91 2.70
CA TYR A 78 -12.26 7.50 2.45
C TYR A 78 -11.23 7.30 1.35
N VAL A 79 -11.35 8.00 0.23
CA VAL A 79 -10.40 7.97 -0.89
C VAL A 79 -9.02 8.43 -0.43
N GLU A 80 -8.93 9.55 0.26
CA GLU A 80 -7.67 10.10 0.74
C GLU A 80 -6.96 9.12 1.70
N ARG A 81 -7.67 8.59 2.67
CA ARG A 81 -7.15 7.57 3.61
C ARG A 81 -6.61 6.33 2.89
N ASN A 82 -7.30 5.85 1.86
CA ASN A 82 -6.86 4.68 1.11
C ASN A 82 -5.67 4.98 0.19
N LEU A 83 -5.61 6.15 -0.42
CA LEU A 83 -4.45 6.60 -1.22
C LEU A 83 -3.21 6.77 -0.33
N GLU A 84 -3.35 7.37 0.84
CA GLU A 84 -2.24 7.46 1.81
C GLU A 84 -1.76 6.08 2.26
N ARG A 85 -2.69 5.16 2.52
CA ARG A 85 -2.34 3.77 2.85
C ARG A 85 -1.55 3.10 1.72
N LYS A 86 -1.95 3.27 0.46
CA LYS A 86 -1.22 2.74 -0.70
C LYS A 86 0.17 3.36 -0.82
N LYS A 87 0.28 4.67 -0.64
CA LYS A 87 1.57 5.38 -0.62
C LYS A 87 2.49 4.83 0.47
N ARG A 88 1.99 4.70 1.69
CA ARG A 88 2.74 4.14 2.83
C ARG A 88 3.20 2.71 2.55
N ASN A 89 2.32 1.85 2.03
CA ASN A 89 2.67 0.48 1.69
C ASN A 89 3.75 0.40 0.60
N SER A 90 3.72 1.30 -0.38
CA SER A 90 4.76 1.39 -1.41
C SER A 90 6.11 1.78 -0.80
N ILE A 91 6.14 2.75 0.10
CA ILE A 91 7.37 3.16 0.81
C ILE A 91 7.92 1.99 1.65
N ILE A 92 7.07 1.30 2.40
CA ILE A 92 7.47 0.14 3.20
C ILE A 92 8.07 -0.97 2.33
N ARG A 93 7.45 -1.27 1.18
CA ARG A 93 7.97 -2.29 0.24
C ARG A 93 9.34 -1.90 -0.31
N ARG A 94 9.51 -0.64 -0.73
CA ARG A 94 10.80 -0.12 -1.21
C ARG A 94 11.89 -0.20 -0.14
N THR A 95 11.59 0.21 1.08
CA THR A 95 12.53 0.14 2.20
C THR A 95 12.93 -1.30 2.53
N ARG A 96 11.97 -2.23 2.51
CA ARG A 96 12.26 -3.66 2.71
C ARG A 96 13.14 -4.24 1.61
N LEU A 97 12.87 -3.88 0.36
CA LEU A 97 13.68 -4.31 -0.78
C LEU A 97 15.10 -3.75 -0.68
N ALA A 98 15.24 -2.44 -0.43
CA ALA A 98 16.53 -1.79 -0.27
C ALA A 98 17.38 -2.47 0.83
N ARG A 99 16.79 -2.77 1.99
CA ARG A 99 17.50 -3.50 3.05
C ARG A 99 17.96 -4.88 2.61
N LYS A 100 17.11 -5.63 1.90
CA LYS A 100 17.49 -6.95 1.40
C LYS A 100 18.62 -6.88 0.39
N VAL A 101 18.59 -5.90 -0.49
CA VAL A 101 19.63 -5.67 -1.50
C VAL A 101 20.94 -5.29 -0.83
N ASN A 102 20.93 -4.39 0.15
CA ASN A 102 22.14 -3.93 0.85
C ASN A 102 22.81 -5.01 1.73
N LEU A 103 22.07 -6.04 2.12
CA LEU A 103 22.58 -7.16 2.93
C LEU A 103 23.23 -8.27 2.10
N GLN A 104 23.19 -8.17 0.77
CA GLN A 104 23.69 -9.19 -0.14
C GLN A 104 24.75 -8.58 -1.06
N ASP A 105 25.83 -9.32 -1.29
CA ASP A 105 26.79 -8.97 -2.33
C ASP A 105 26.28 -9.48 -3.68
N TRP A 106 25.80 -8.56 -4.49
CA TRP A 106 25.23 -8.86 -5.80
C TRP A 106 26.29 -8.72 -6.89
N ASN A 107 26.50 -9.77 -7.68
CA ASN A 107 27.38 -9.72 -8.84
C ASN A 107 26.64 -9.25 -10.10
N TYR A 108 25.37 -9.61 -10.24
CA TYR A 108 24.56 -9.31 -11.43
C TYR A 108 23.15 -8.89 -11.06
N PHE A 109 22.59 -7.97 -11.85
CA PHE A 109 21.18 -7.63 -11.84
C PHE A 109 20.58 -8.02 -13.21
N CYS A 110 19.63 -8.95 -13.20
CA CYS A 110 18.94 -9.39 -14.40
C CYS A 110 17.48 -9.00 -14.37
N THR A 111 17.00 -8.36 -15.42
CA THR A 111 15.59 -8.06 -15.63
C THR A 111 15.07 -8.93 -16.77
N PHE A 112 14.03 -9.72 -16.48
CA PHE A 112 13.33 -10.50 -17.48
C PHE A 112 12.06 -9.79 -17.88
N THR A 113 11.95 -9.41 -19.15
CA THR A 113 10.73 -8.87 -19.75
C THR A 113 10.05 -9.94 -20.57
N TYR A 114 8.78 -10.15 -20.30
CA TYR A 114 7.95 -11.09 -21.05
C TYR A 114 7.13 -10.32 -22.08
N ASP A 115 7.03 -10.91 -23.28
CA ASP A 115 6.10 -10.41 -24.29
C ASP A 115 4.69 -10.90 -23.95
N ASP A 116 3.81 -9.98 -23.57
CA ASP A 116 2.43 -10.27 -23.17
C ASP A 116 1.64 -10.99 -24.29
N ASN A 117 2.03 -10.81 -25.54
CA ASN A 117 1.38 -11.45 -26.69
C ASN A 117 1.75 -12.95 -26.81
N LYS A 118 2.91 -13.34 -26.26
CA LYS A 118 3.38 -14.73 -26.26
C LYS A 118 3.03 -15.50 -24.99
N LEU A 119 2.59 -14.79 -23.95
CA LEU A 119 2.08 -15.43 -22.73
C LEU A 119 0.67 -15.97 -22.99
N ASN A 120 0.58 -17.28 -23.24
CA ASN A 120 -0.69 -17.98 -23.20
C ASN A 120 -1.28 -17.85 -21.79
N LYS A 121 -2.19 -16.91 -21.60
CA LYS A 121 -3.00 -16.82 -20.38
C LYS A 121 -3.85 -18.09 -20.31
N LYS A 122 -3.34 -19.15 -19.71
CA LYS A 122 -4.20 -20.24 -19.26
C LYS A 122 -5.21 -19.65 -18.27
N LYS A 123 -6.46 -19.65 -18.67
CA LYS A 123 -7.60 -19.31 -17.83
C LYS A 123 -7.74 -20.29 -16.67
#